data_df1a078c1ef77731a30e581ce3299bba
#
_entry.id   df1a078c1ef77731a30e581ce3299bba
#
_cell.length_a   1.000
_cell.length_b   1.000
_cell.length_c   1.000
_cell.angle_alpha   90.00
_cell.angle_beta   90.00
_cell.angle_gamma   90.00
#
_symmetry.space_group_name_H-M   'P 1'
#
loop_
_entity.id
_entity.type
_entity.pdbx_description
1 polymer ?
#
loop_
_entity_poly.entity_id
_entity_poly.type
_entity_poly.pdbx_seq_one_letter_code
_entity_poly.pdbx_strand_id
1 'polypeptide(L)'
;DIESNLLKIHGIIQAVVLPKYRDGKVSSLVAGVVLSEATEDEKTAAESIKSKLKMTLPEYMIPKKIKFLSNIPRTNNGKIDRKAVGGVL
;
A
#
# COMPACT_ATOMS: atom_id res chain seq x y z
N ASP A 1 6.66 9.45 -5.71
CA ASP A 1 6.95 8.21 -5.01
C ASP A 1 5.78 7.23 -5.13
N ILE A 2 5.94 6.04 -4.55
CA ILE A 2 4.94 4.98 -4.68
C ILE A 2 3.62 5.37 -4.00
N GLU A 3 3.70 5.94 -2.79
CA GLU A 3 2.51 6.34 -2.05
C GLU A 3 1.72 7.43 -2.78
N SER A 4 2.41 8.39 -3.37
CA SER A 4 1.77 9.44 -4.16
C SER A 4 1.05 8.85 -5.38
N ASN A 5 1.67 7.88 -6.04
CA ASN A 5 1.05 7.23 -7.19
C ASN A 5 -0.18 6.41 -6.78
N LEU A 6 -0.13 5.76 -5.62
CA LEU A 6 -1.30 5.05 -5.09
C LEU A 6 -2.45 6.02 -4.83
N LEU A 7 -2.17 7.17 -4.25
CA LEU A 7 -3.20 8.16 -3.91
C LEU A 7 -3.85 8.78 -5.16
N LYS A 8 -3.20 8.70 -6.31
CA LYS A 8 -3.79 9.16 -7.57
C LYS A 8 -4.83 8.20 -8.14
N ILE A 9 -4.85 6.96 -7.65
CA ILE A 9 -5.82 5.97 -8.11
C ILE A 9 -7.19 6.28 -7.51
N HIS A 10 -8.20 6.32 -8.38
CA HIS A 10 -9.56 6.58 -7.93
C HIS A 10 -10.03 5.52 -6.93
N GLY A 11 -10.60 5.97 -5.83
CA GLY A 11 -11.08 5.07 -4.78
C GLY A 11 -10.12 4.85 -3.63
N ILE A 12 -8.84 5.21 -3.78
CA ILE A 12 -7.87 5.11 -2.68
C ILE A 12 -7.81 6.44 -1.95
N ILE A 13 -8.13 6.43 -0.65
CA ILE A 13 -8.11 7.64 0.17
C ILE A 13 -6.90 7.74 1.08
N GLN A 14 -6.28 6.60 1.40
CA GLN A 14 -5.04 6.56 2.18
C GLN A 14 -4.18 5.42 1.66
N ALA A 15 -2.87 5.59 1.74
CA ALA A 15 -1.93 4.57 1.31
C ALA A 15 -0.63 4.67 2.11
N VAL A 16 -0.02 3.52 2.36
CA VAL A 16 1.28 3.43 2.99
C VAL A 16 2.04 2.27 2.35
N VAL A 17 3.34 2.46 2.12
CA VAL A 17 4.19 1.41 1.54
C VAL A 17 5.33 1.15 2.52
N LEU A 18 5.54 -0.12 2.84
CA LEU A 18 6.60 -0.56 3.74
C LEU A 18 7.45 -1.63 3.05
N PRO A 19 8.77 -1.62 3.34
CA PRO A 19 9.63 -2.69 2.84
C PRO A 19 9.46 -3.95 3.67
N LYS A 20 9.56 -5.10 3.00
CA LYS A 20 9.72 -6.40 3.65
C LYS A 20 11.19 -6.77 3.56
N TYR A 21 11.77 -7.15 4.69
CA TYR A 21 13.18 -7.53 4.77
C TYR A 21 13.33 -9.04 4.84
N ARG A 22 14.38 -9.53 4.21
CA ARG A 22 14.78 -10.92 4.30
C ARG A 22 16.31 -10.92 4.36
N ASP A 23 16.87 -11.55 5.40
CA ASP A 23 18.32 -11.60 5.62
C ASP A 23 18.95 -10.20 5.65
N GLY A 24 18.23 -9.22 6.24
CA GLY A 24 18.72 -7.85 6.38
C GLY A 24 18.60 -7.00 5.12
N LYS A 25 18.04 -7.54 4.04
CA LYS A 25 17.86 -6.82 2.78
C LYS A 25 16.40 -6.69 2.40
N VAL A 26 16.06 -5.63 1.67
CA VAL A 26 14.70 -5.45 1.17
C VAL A 26 14.42 -6.51 0.10
N SER A 27 13.47 -7.40 0.38
CA SER A 27 13.07 -8.45 -0.55
C SER A 27 11.88 -8.04 -1.39
N SER A 28 10.98 -7.22 -0.86
CA SER A 28 9.79 -6.77 -1.57
C SER A 28 9.18 -5.58 -0.86
N LEU A 29 8.17 -4.99 -1.47
CA LEU A 29 7.38 -3.93 -0.87
C LEU A 29 5.98 -4.44 -0.60
N VAL A 30 5.35 -3.93 0.46
CA VAL A 30 3.96 -4.23 0.82
C VAL A 30 3.22 -2.91 0.96
N ALA A 31 2.07 -2.82 0.35
CA ALA A 31 1.23 -1.63 0.45
C ALA A 31 0.00 -1.89 1.30
N GLY A 32 -0.34 -0.92 2.17
CA GLY A 32 -1.60 -0.88 2.85
C GLY A 32 -2.42 0.25 2.27
N VAL A 33 -3.66 -0.01 1.89
CA VAL A 33 -4.52 1.01 1.29
C VAL A 33 -5.87 1.05 1.99
N VAL A 34 -6.45 2.24 2.06
CA VAL A 34 -7.81 2.44 2.54
C VAL A 34 -8.63 2.92 1.34
N LEU A 35 -9.71 2.21 1.07
CA LEU A 35 -10.60 2.56 -0.03
C LEU A 35 -11.76 3.43 0.46
N SER A 36 -12.25 4.30 -0.42
CA SER A 36 -13.44 5.11 -0.12
C SER A 36 -14.68 4.25 0.06
N GLU A 37 -14.72 3.10 -0.63
CA GLU A 37 -15.79 2.13 -0.51
C GLU A 37 -15.17 0.74 -0.35
N ALA A 38 -15.73 -0.07 0.55
CA ALA A 38 -15.26 -1.42 0.77
C ALA A 38 -15.45 -2.26 -0.50
N THR A 39 -14.53 -3.17 -0.74
CA THR A 39 -14.64 -4.10 -1.87
C THR A 39 -14.76 -5.52 -1.36
N GLU A 40 -15.61 -6.31 -2.02
CA GLU A 40 -15.78 -7.73 -1.69
C GLU A 40 -14.70 -8.57 -2.37
N ASP A 41 -14.12 -8.08 -3.47
CA ASP A 41 -13.09 -8.79 -4.22
C ASP A 41 -11.76 -8.06 -4.12
N GLU A 42 -11.07 -8.26 -3.01
CA GLU A 42 -9.79 -7.64 -2.76
C GLU A 42 -8.72 -8.10 -3.75
N LYS A 43 -8.79 -9.34 -4.20
CA LYS A 43 -7.82 -9.87 -5.15
C LYS A 43 -7.88 -9.13 -6.48
N THR A 44 -9.07 -8.97 -7.04
CA THR A 44 -9.24 -8.24 -8.30
C THR A 44 -8.87 -6.77 -8.13
N ALA A 45 -9.26 -6.17 -6.99
CA ALA A 45 -8.91 -4.78 -6.71
C ALA A 45 -7.39 -4.61 -6.62
N ALA A 46 -6.67 -5.53 -5.95
CA ALA A 46 -5.22 -5.47 -5.84
C ALA A 46 -4.55 -5.59 -7.21
N GLU A 47 -5.03 -6.49 -8.05
CA GLU A 47 -4.49 -6.67 -9.40
C GLU A 47 -4.70 -5.41 -10.25
N SER A 48 -5.87 -4.80 -10.15
CA SER A 48 -6.16 -3.55 -10.84
C SER A 48 -5.22 -2.43 -10.41
N ILE A 49 -4.99 -2.30 -9.10
CA ILE A 49 -4.07 -1.29 -8.56
C ILE A 49 -2.66 -1.52 -9.08
N LYS A 50 -2.18 -2.77 -9.05
CA LYS A 50 -0.84 -3.10 -9.56
C LYS A 50 -0.71 -2.78 -11.04
N SER A 51 -1.73 -3.07 -11.84
CA SER A 51 -1.73 -2.76 -13.27
C SER A 51 -1.62 -1.26 -13.52
N LYS A 52 -2.32 -0.45 -12.73
CA LYS A 52 -2.25 1.00 -12.85
C LYS A 52 -0.87 1.52 -12.47
N LEU A 53 -0.26 0.95 -11.43
CA LEU A 53 1.08 1.35 -11.02
C LEU A 53 2.13 1.02 -12.08
N LYS A 54 1.96 -0.09 -12.81
CA LYS A 54 2.90 -0.47 -13.87
C LYS A 54 2.97 0.55 -15.00
N MET A 55 1.95 1.38 -15.14
CA MET A 55 1.94 2.43 -16.17
C MET A 55 2.83 3.62 -15.81
N THR A 56 3.15 3.80 -14.54
CA THR A 56 3.91 4.95 -14.08
C THR A 56 5.18 4.59 -13.31
N LEU A 57 5.30 3.35 -12.83
CA LEU A 57 6.43 2.93 -12.00
C LEU A 57 7.14 1.72 -12.61
N PRO A 58 8.47 1.61 -12.41
CA PRO A 58 9.19 0.40 -12.79
C PRO A 58 8.75 -0.79 -11.93
N GLU A 59 8.93 -1.99 -12.43
CA GLU A 59 8.45 -3.20 -11.78
C GLU A 59 8.97 -3.36 -10.35
N TYR A 60 10.24 -3.01 -10.10
CA TYR A 60 10.83 -3.16 -8.78
C TYR A 60 10.24 -2.21 -7.73
N MET A 61 9.49 -1.19 -8.15
CA MET A 61 8.82 -0.26 -7.24
C MET A 61 7.36 -0.61 -6.99
N ILE A 62 6.87 -1.70 -7.60
CA ILE A 62 5.48 -2.12 -7.44
C ILE A 62 5.39 -3.07 -6.25
N PRO A 63 4.52 -2.77 -5.26
CA PRO A 63 4.36 -3.68 -4.11
C PRO A 63 3.90 -5.06 -4.56
N LYS A 64 4.51 -6.10 -4.02
CA LYS A 64 4.09 -7.47 -4.31
C LYS A 64 2.77 -7.81 -3.66
N LYS A 65 2.49 -7.20 -2.51
CA LYS A 65 1.27 -7.45 -1.77
C LYS A 65 0.57 -6.13 -1.48
N ILE A 66 -0.73 -6.10 -1.67
CA ILE A 66 -1.57 -4.96 -1.32
C ILE A 66 -2.60 -5.44 -0.33
N LYS A 67 -2.60 -4.84 0.86
CA LYS A 67 -3.53 -5.18 1.91
C LYS A 67 -4.52 -4.05 2.09
N PHE A 68 -5.81 -4.39 2.20
CA PHE A 68 -6.86 -3.40 2.36
C PHE A 68 -7.17 -3.24 3.85
N LEU A 69 -7.13 -2.00 4.32
CA LEU A 69 -7.33 -1.65 5.73
C LEU A 69 -8.53 -0.74 5.84
N SER A 70 -9.21 -0.79 6.99
CA SER A 70 -10.31 0.15 7.27
C SER A 70 -9.77 1.53 7.64
N ASN A 71 -8.58 1.58 8.23
CA ASN A 71 -7.88 2.84 8.47
C ASN A 71 -6.39 2.55 8.63
N ILE A 72 -5.58 3.60 8.54
CA ILE A 72 -4.14 3.51 8.74
C ILE A 72 -3.82 4.16 10.09
N PRO A 73 -3.18 3.43 11.04
CA PRO A 73 -2.81 4.02 12.32
C PRO A 73 -1.94 5.26 12.17
N ARG A 74 -2.16 6.24 13.00
CA ARG A 74 -1.41 7.49 13.00
C ARG A 74 -0.86 7.78 14.40
N THR A 75 0.27 8.49 14.43
CA THR A 75 0.86 8.95 15.68
C THR A 75 0.07 10.16 16.21
N ASN A 76 0.37 10.59 17.42
CA ASN A 76 -0.25 11.77 18.04
C ASN A 76 -0.01 13.05 17.23
N ASN A 77 1.03 13.06 16.39
CA ASN A 77 1.35 14.21 15.55
C ASN A 77 0.64 14.15 14.18
N GLY A 78 -0.25 13.17 13.98
CA GLY A 78 -0.98 13.03 12.73
C GLY A 78 -0.23 12.35 11.61
N LYS A 79 0.98 11.86 11.86
CA LYS A 79 1.78 11.14 10.88
C LYS A 79 1.42 9.65 10.88
N ILE A 80 1.62 8.99 9.74
CA ILE A 80 1.38 7.55 9.65
C ILE A 80 2.32 6.82 10.61
N ASP A 81 1.74 5.97 11.47
CA ASP A 81 2.51 5.14 12.38
C ASP A 81 2.95 3.87 11.65
N ARG A 82 4.10 3.95 10.98
CA ARG A 82 4.61 2.86 10.16
C ARG A 82 4.90 1.61 10.97
N LYS A 83 5.28 1.76 12.22
CA LYS A 83 5.55 0.63 13.10
C LYS A 83 4.27 -0.16 13.40
N ALA A 84 3.19 0.55 13.72
CA ALA A 84 1.89 -0.10 13.96
C ALA A 84 1.34 -0.72 12.68
N VAL A 85 1.50 -0.03 11.53
CA VAL A 85 1.08 -0.58 10.24
C VAL A 85 1.86 -1.84 9.91
N GLY A 86 3.16 -1.85 10.19
CA GLY A 86 4.01 -3.03 9.96
C GLY A 86 3.54 -4.25 10.71
N GLY A 87 2.88 -4.05 11.87
CA GLY A 87 2.32 -5.16 12.65
C GLY A 87 1.07 -5.78 12.04
N VAL A 88 0.35 -5.06 11.14
CA VAL A 88 -0.84 -5.60 10.46
C VAL A 88 -0.56 -5.96 9.01
N LEU A 89 0.51 -5.51 8.43
CA LEU A 89 0.95 -5.92 7.11
C LEU A 89 1.93 -7.10 7.22
#